data_b5f0d50d20a45204d5f1338a8fab9897
#
_entry.id   b5f0d50d20a45204d5f1338a8fab9897
#
_cell.length_a   1.000
_cell.length_b   1.000
_cell.length_c   1.000
_cell.angle_alpha   90.00
_cell.angle_beta   90.00
_cell.angle_gamma   90.00
#
_symmetry.space_group_name_H-M   'P 1'
#
loop_
_entity.id
_entity.type
_entity.pdbx_description
1 polymer ?
#
loop_
_entity_poly.entity_id
_entity_poly.type
_entity_poly.pdbx_seq_one_letter_code
_entity_poly.pdbx_strand_id
1 'polypeptide(L)'
;MKTMTANQRGMTFIGLVFVLGFIGLVVLFILKAFPLFNEKIQVVAALESVSNQADSVKFREAQVHQAFLRSLSATTNINRFNKNNIKDYLVLDNPDKRGDPKIMHLSYQATNDLAGGLQLLLNIDEKIPLGGGGETGD
;
A
#
# COMPACT_ATOMS: atom_id res chain seq x y z
N MET A 1 -34.70 -26.11 49.83
CA MET A 1 -33.81 -25.12 49.16
C MET A 1 -32.86 -25.85 48.28
N LYS A 2 -33.02 -25.80 46.97
CA LYS A 2 -32.07 -26.35 46.01
C LYS A 2 -30.97 -25.29 45.78
N THR A 3 -29.78 -25.52 46.28
CA THR A 3 -28.61 -24.76 45.96
C THR A 3 -28.22 -25.11 44.52
N MET A 4 -28.48 -24.17 43.61
CA MET A 4 -27.90 -24.20 42.25
C MET A 4 -26.39 -23.98 42.35
N THR A 5 -25.62 -25.04 42.28
CA THR A 5 -24.19 -24.94 42.04
C THR A 5 -24.02 -24.45 40.59
N ALA A 6 -23.78 -23.17 40.47
CA ALA A 6 -23.31 -22.60 39.21
C ALA A 6 -21.95 -23.23 38.89
N ASN A 7 -21.92 -24.13 37.92
CA ASN A 7 -20.69 -24.63 37.33
C ASN A 7 -19.98 -23.43 36.63
N GLN A 8 -19.22 -22.68 37.40
CA GLN A 8 -18.23 -21.79 36.84
C GLN A 8 -17.16 -22.65 36.18
N ARG A 9 -17.31 -22.91 34.90
CA ARG A 9 -16.22 -23.37 34.05
C ARG A 9 -15.23 -22.24 33.92
N GLY A 10 -14.39 -22.08 34.93
CA GLY A 10 -13.27 -21.15 34.89
C GLY A 10 -12.39 -21.51 33.72
N MET A 11 -12.14 -20.53 32.85
CA MET A 11 -11.09 -20.63 31.85
C MET A 11 -9.81 -21.04 32.60
N THR A 12 -9.20 -22.14 32.20
CA THR A 12 -7.94 -22.56 32.83
C THR A 12 -6.90 -21.45 32.63
N PHE A 13 -6.04 -21.21 33.61
CA PHE A 13 -4.98 -20.20 33.55
C PHE A 13 -4.17 -20.32 32.23
N ILE A 14 -3.91 -21.58 31.82
CA ILE A 14 -3.24 -21.90 30.55
C ILE A 14 -4.06 -21.38 29.35
N GLY A 15 -5.38 -21.57 29.34
CA GLY A 15 -6.26 -21.07 28.30
C GLY A 15 -6.28 -19.54 28.21
N LEU A 16 -6.24 -18.86 29.36
CA LEU A 16 -6.14 -17.40 29.42
C LEU A 16 -4.82 -16.90 28.82
N VAL A 17 -3.70 -17.52 29.17
CA VAL A 17 -2.37 -17.16 28.64
C VAL A 17 -2.33 -17.37 27.12
N PHE A 18 -2.93 -18.47 26.63
CA PHE A 18 -2.99 -18.75 25.20
C PHE A 18 -3.82 -17.72 24.43
N VAL A 19 -4.97 -17.32 24.96
CA VAL A 19 -5.84 -16.30 24.36
C VAL A 19 -5.13 -14.93 24.35
N LEU A 20 -4.49 -14.54 25.44
CA LEU A 20 -3.73 -13.29 25.50
C LEU A 20 -2.55 -13.29 24.52
N GLY A 21 -1.84 -14.42 24.39
CA GLY A 21 -0.76 -14.57 23.43
C GLY A 21 -1.25 -14.44 21.99
N PHE A 22 -2.40 -15.05 21.67
CA PHE A 22 -3.02 -14.95 20.35
C PHE A 22 -3.46 -13.51 20.02
N ILE A 23 -4.10 -12.84 20.98
CA ILE A 23 -4.48 -11.42 20.82
C ILE A 23 -3.23 -10.56 20.58
N GLY A 24 -2.17 -10.76 21.37
CA GLY A 24 -0.90 -10.04 21.19
C GLY A 24 -0.29 -10.24 19.80
N LEU A 25 -0.35 -11.46 19.26
CA LEU A 25 0.13 -11.78 17.92
C LEU A 25 -0.71 -11.06 16.85
N VAL A 26 -2.03 -11.05 16.98
CA VAL A 26 -2.93 -10.35 16.05
C VAL A 26 -2.66 -8.84 16.07
N VAL A 27 -2.51 -8.24 17.24
CA VAL A 27 -2.20 -6.80 17.39
C VAL A 27 -0.85 -6.48 16.74
N LEU A 28 0.18 -7.29 16.97
CA LEU A 28 1.49 -7.12 16.36
C LEU A 28 1.42 -7.20 14.84
N PHE A 29 0.65 -8.16 14.31
CA PHE A 29 0.43 -8.29 12.87
C PHE A 29 -0.21 -7.02 12.29
N ILE A 30 -1.27 -6.50 12.92
CA ILE A 30 -1.95 -5.28 12.46
C ILE A 30 -1.00 -4.08 12.48
N LEU A 31 -0.24 -3.90 13.57
CA LEU A 31 0.71 -2.79 13.69
C LEU A 31 1.81 -2.84 12.63
N LYS A 32 2.23 -4.03 12.19
CA LYS A 32 3.26 -4.21 11.17
C LYS A 32 2.69 -4.16 9.75
N ALA A 33 1.43 -4.54 9.56
CA ALA A 33 0.77 -4.45 8.27
C ALA A 33 0.32 -3.02 7.93
N PHE A 34 -0.10 -2.25 8.94
CA PHE A 34 -0.60 -0.89 8.77
C PHE A 34 0.31 0.03 7.93
N PRO A 35 1.63 0.13 8.20
CA PRO A 35 2.51 0.99 7.42
C PRO A 35 2.58 0.59 5.94
N LEU A 36 2.48 -0.70 5.60
CA LEU A 36 2.48 -1.16 4.21
C LEU A 36 1.23 -0.70 3.46
N PHE A 37 0.05 -0.82 4.08
CA PHE A 37 -1.20 -0.34 3.49
C PHE A 37 -1.21 1.18 3.36
N ASN A 38 -0.70 1.89 4.37
CA ASN A 38 -0.58 3.34 4.32
C ASN A 38 0.37 3.79 3.20
N GLU A 39 1.50 3.09 3.00
CA GLU A 39 2.42 3.33 1.89
C GLU A 39 1.70 3.17 0.54
N LYS A 40 0.91 2.09 0.36
CA LYS A 40 0.12 1.89 -0.86
C LYS A 40 -0.82 3.07 -1.12
N ILE A 41 -1.61 3.48 -0.13
CA ILE A 41 -2.56 4.59 -0.26
C ILE A 41 -1.85 5.89 -0.68
N GLN A 42 -0.72 6.20 -0.05
CA GLN A 42 0.05 7.40 -0.33
C GLN A 42 0.66 7.38 -1.73
N VAL A 43 1.15 6.23 -2.17
CA VAL A 43 1.73 6.06 -3.51
C VAL A 43 0.65 6.19 -4.58
N VAL A 44 -0.52 5.59 -4.38
CA VAL A 44 -1.67 5.73 -5.29
C VAL A 44 -2.11 7.19 -5.36
N ALA A 45 -2.25 7.86 -4.23
CA ALA A 45 -2.60 9.29 -4.18
C ALA A 45 -1.58 10.17 -4.92
N ALA A 46 -0.28 9.83 -4.85
CA ALA A 46 0.75 10.53 -5.61
C ALA A 46 0.60 10.32 -7.13
N LEU A 47 0.27 9.11 -7.57
CA LEU A 47 -0.01 8.82 -8.99
C LEU A 47 -1.26 9.57 -9.47
N GLU A 48 -2.33 9.57 -8.70
CA GLU A 48 -3.56 10.33 -9.01
C GLU A 48 -3.28 11.84 -9.09
N SER A 49 -2.44 12.35 -8.19
CA SER A 49 -2.00 13.74 -8.23
C SER A 49 -1.28 14.10 -9.54
N VAL A 50 -0.46 13.19 -10.06
CA VAL A 50 0.20 13.37 -11.36
C VAL A 50 -0.81 13.31 -12.50
N SER A 51 -1.74 12.35 -12.47
CA SER A 51 -2.79 12.18 -13.46
C SER A 51 -3.69 13.42 -13.59
N ASN A 52 -3.99 14.06 -12.47
CA ASN A 52 -4.89 15.21 -12.40
C ASN A 52 -4.20 16.55 -12.68
N GLN A 53 -2.89 16.57 -12.93
CA GLN A 53 -2.21 17.80 -13.30
C GLN A 53 -2.65 18.29 -14.69
N ALA A 54 -2.74 19.61 -14.83
CA ALA A 54 -3.00 20.24 -16.12
C ALA A 54 -1.94 19.78 -17.14
N ASP A 55 -2.40 19.44 -18.35
CA ASP A 55 -1.54 18.92 -19.42
C ASP A 55 -0.82 17.59 -19.15
N SER A 56 -1.19 16.83 -18.11
CA SER A 56 -0.57 15.54 -17.78
C SER A 56 -0.53 14.55 -18.96
N VAL A 57 -1.54 14.60 -19.84
CA VAL A 57 -1.62 13.79 -21.07
C VAL A 57 -0.40 13.98 -21.98
N LYS A 58 0.22 15.17 -21.94
CA LYS A 58 1.39 15.52 -22.76
C LYS A 58 2.71 15.14 -22.10
N PHE A 59 2.68 14.69 -20.85
CA PHE A 59 3.89 14.38 -20.10
C PHE A 59 4.69 13.27 -20.76
N ARG A 60 6.01 13.46 -20.77
CA ARG A 60 6.97 12.42 -21.08
C ARG A 60 7.30 11.65 -19.81
N GLU A 61 7.83 10.46 -19.96
CA GLU A 61 8.19 9.58 -18.84
C GLU A 61 9.04 10.31 -17.76
N ALA A 62 10.05 11.08 -18.19
CA ALA A 62 10.88 11.85 -17.25
C ALA A 62 10.09 12.90 -16.45
N GLN A 63 9.07 13.51 -17.06
CA GLN A 63 8.20 14.47 -16.39
C GLN A 63 7.26 13.79 -15.40
N VAL A 64 6.74 12.61 -15.76
CA VAL A 64 5.93 11.77 -14.88
C VAL A 64 6.75 11.36 -13.65
N HIS A 65 7.96 10.87 -13.84
CA HIS A 65 8.86 10.50 -12.75
C HIS A 65 9.14 11.68 -11.80
N GLN A 66 9.43 12.84 -12.35
CA GLN A 66 9.70 14.05 -11.57
C GLN A 66 8.47 14.53 -10.82
N ALA A 67 7.31 14.54 -11.45
CA ALA A 67 6.04 14.93 -10.83
C ALA A 67 5.65 13.97 -9.71
N PHE A 68 5.80 12.67 -9.94
CA PHE A 68 5.54 11.64 -8.94
C PHE A 68 6.45 11.79 -7.72
N LEU A 69 7.77 11.89 -7.92
CA LEU A 69 8.71 12.07 -6.82
C LEU A 69 8.46 13.36 -6.04
N ARG A 70 8.07 14.43 -6.71
CA ARG A 70 7.70 15.70 -6.06
C ARG A 70 6.45 15.54 -5.22
N SER A 71 5.40 14.91 -5.77
CA SER A 71 4.15 14.66 -5.06
C SER A 71 4.39 13.78 -3.84
N LEU A 72 5.17 12.72 -4.00
CA LEU A 72 5.49 11.79 -2.92
C LEU A 72 6.29 12.47 -1.81
N SER A 73 7.32 13.25 -2.15
CA SER A 73 8.15 13.95 -1.17
C SER A 73 7.41 15.05 -0.41
N ALA A 74 6.38 15.64 -1.01
CA ALA A 74 5.56 16.66 -0.38
C ALA A 74 4.56 16.07 0.64
N THR A 75 4.16 14.82 0.46
CA THR A 75 3.09 14.18 1.24
C THR A 75 3.61 13.17 2.24
N THR A 76 4.79 12.59 2.00
CA THR A 76 5.27 11.42 2.73
C THR A 76 6.78 11.41 2.95
N ASN A 77 7.23 10.61 3.93
CA ASN A 77 8.64 10.32 4.16
C ASN A 77 9.08 8.98 3.51
N ILE A 78 8.44 8.58 2.43
CA ILE A 78 8.80 7.35 1.73
C ILE A 78 10.11 7.61 0.95
N ASN A 79 11.22 7.03 1.43
CA ASN A 79 12.54 7.19 0.83
C ASN A 79 12.91 6.06 -0.15
N ARG A 80 11.98 5.16 -0.44
CA ARG A 80 12.19 4.01 -1.33
C ARG A 80 12.47 4.45 -2.77
N PHE A 81 11.80 5.50 -3.22
CA PHE A 81 11.87 6.00 -4.58
C PHE A 81 12.82 7.20 -4.68
N ASN A 82 13.70 7.16 -5.66
CA ASN A 82 14.61 8.25 -5.99
C ASN A 82 14.79 8.36 -7.52
N LYS A 83 15.48 9.39 -7.97
CA LYS A 83 15.71 9.65 -9.41
C LYS A 83 16.43 8.51 -10.14
N ASN A 84 17.19 7.69 -9.42
CA ASN A 84 18.00 6.65 -10.02
C ASN A 84 17.20 5.34 -10.21
N ASN A 85 16.29 5.04 -9.28
CA ASN A 85 15.56 3.77 -9.27
C ASN A 85 14.09 3.87 -9.72
N ILE A 86 13.53 5.08 -9.84
CA ILE A 86 12.11 5.26 -10.20
C ILE A 86 11.76 4.63 -11.54
N LYS A 87 12.70 4.57 -12.47
CA LYS A 87 12.52 3.98 -13.80
C LYS A 87 12.23 2.49 -13.77
N ASP A 88 12.70 1.81 -12.72
CA ASP A 88 12.51 0.36 -12.54
C ASP A 88 11.13 0.03 -12.00
N TYR A 89 10.45 1.00 -11.38
CA TYR A 89 9.17 0.82 -10.71
C TYR A 89 8.00 1.49 -11.43
N LEU A 90 8.22 2.66 -12.01
CA LEU A 90 7.19 3.45 -12.69
C LEU A 90 7.50 3.55 -14.18
N VAL A 91 6.71 2.87 -14.98
CA VAL A 91 6.80 2.85 -16.44
C VAL A 91 5.61 3.59 -17.03
N LEU A 92 5.85 4.31 -18.12
CA LEU A 92 4.80 4.96 -18.89
C LEU A 92 4.49 4.13 -20.13
N ASP A 93 3.38 3.41 -20.09
CA ASP A 93 2.90 2.63 -21.22
C ASP A 93 2.23 3.53 -22.26
N ASN A 94 2.67 3.41 -23.50
CA ASN A 94 2.04 4.09 -24.62
C ASN A 94 0.76 3.36 -25.05
N PRO A 95 -0.29 4.11 -25.42
CA PRO A 95 -1.54 3.47 -25.84
C PRO A 95 -1.37 2.70 -27.13
N ASP A 96 -2.08 1.57 -27.26
CA ASP A 96 -2.14 0.74 -28.47
C ASP A 96 -2.88 1.47 -29.61
N LYS A 97 -3.79 2.36 -29.27
CA LYS A 97 -4.61 3.13 -30.24
C LYS A 97 -4.30 4.62 -30.17
N ARG A 98 -4.27 5.25 -31.34
CA ARG A 98 -4.18 6.73 -31.41
C ARG A 98 -5.41 7.34 -30.75
N GLY A 99 -5.18 8.14 -29.68
CA GLY A 99 -6.23 8.86 -28.96
C GLY A 99 -6.47 8.35 -27.55
N ASP A 100 -6.00 7.17 -27.20
CA ASP A 100 -6.08 6.67 -25.82
C ASP A 100 -5.03 7.35 -24.92
N PRO A 101 -5.33 7.58 -23.65
CA PRO A 101 -4.38 8.15 -22.72
C PRO A 101 -3.21 7.21 -22.46
N LYS A 102 -2.04 7.77 -22.21
CA LYS A 102 -0.91 7.00 -21.70
C LYS A 102 -1.22 6.50 -20.29
N ILE A 103 -0.76 5.32 -19.95
CA ILE A 103 -1.01 4.67 -18.66
C ILE A 103 0.27 4.68 -17.84
N MET A 104 0.21 5.20 -16.64
CA MET A 104 1.26 5.05 -15.65
C MET A 104 1.11 3.69 -14.97
N HIS A 105 2.10 2.84 -15.11
CA HIS A 105 2.15 1.53 -14.48
C HIS A 105 3.23 1.53 -13.40
N LEU A 106 2.82 1.45 -12.14
CA LEU A 106 3.70 1.33 -10.99
C LEU A 106 3.63 -0.08 -10.44
N SER A 107 4.77 -0.76 -10.41
CA SER A 107 4.87 -2.11 -9.84
C SER A 107 6.09 -2.21 -8.93
N TYR A 108 5.86 -2.55 -7.66
CA TYR A 108 6.93 -2.81 -6.70
C TYR A 108 6.46 -3.65 -5.51
N GLN A 109 7.41 -4.13 -4.74
CA GLN A 109 7.15 -4.88 -3.51
C GLN A 109 7.53 -4.05 -2.30
N ALA A 110 6.57 -3.79 -1.42
CA ALA A 110 6.80 -3.23 -0.11
C ALA A 110 6.98 -4.35 0.92
N THR A 111 8.01 -4.27 1.72
CA THR A 111 8.31 -5.26 2.75
C THR A 111 8.45 -4.61 4.12
N ASN A 112 8.00 -5.30 5.15
CA ASN A 112 8.20 -4.90 6.54
C ASN A 112 8.51 -6.13 7.40
N ASP A 113 9.49 -6.00 8.27
CA ASP A 113 9.88 -7.09 9.17
C ASP A 113 8.82 -7.28 10.26
N LEU A 114 8.31 -8.49 10.38
CA LEU A 114 7.31 -8.85 11.39
C LEU A 114 7.98 -9.18 12.73
N ALA A 115 8.63 -10.31 12.80
CA ALA A 115 9.43 -10.79 13.94
C ALA A 115 10.17 -12.06 13.55
N GLY A 116 11.33 -12.34 14.18
CA GLY A 116 12.01 -13.64 14.05
C GLY A 116 12.41 -14.02 12.61
N GLY A 117 12.71 -13.05 11.75
CA GLY A 117 13.06 -13.28 10.35
C GLY A 117 11.87 -13.46 9.41
N LEU A 118 10.62 -13.34 9.92
CA LEU A 118 9.43 -13.29 9.08
C LEU A 118 9.22 -11.88 8.54
N GLN A 119 8.91 -11.78 7.26
CA GLN A 119 8.61 -10.51 6.59
C GLN A 119 7.19 -10.51 6.06
N LEU A 120 6.51 -9.38 6.24
CA LEU A 120 5.30 -9.06 5.50
C LEU A 120 5.69 -8.49 4.15
N LEU A 121 5.07 -9.00 3.09
CA LEU A 121 5.28 -8.53 1.73
C LEU A 121 3.94 -8.11 1.14
N LEU A 122 3.90 -6.88 0.65
CA LEU A 122 2.77 -6.35 -0.11
C LEU A 122 3.22 -6.08 -1.54
N ASN A 123 2.61 -6.77 -2.50
CA ASN A 123 2.82 -6.50 -3.91
C ASN A 123 1.88 -5.36 -4.34
N ILE A 124 2.45 -4.29 -4.85
CA ILE A 124 1.72 -3.11 -5.32
C ILE A 124 1.88 -3.06 -6.82
N ASP A 125 0.76 -3.14 -7.54
CA ASP A 125 0.67 -3.06 -8.99
C ASP A 125 -0.52 -2.17 -9.32
N GLU A 126 -0.25 -0.94 -9.75
CA GLU A 126 -1.26 0.08 -9.98
C GLU A 126 -1.11 0.68 -11.36
N LYS A 127 -2.22 0.83 -12.06
CA LYS A 127 -2.30 1.41 -13.41
C LYS A 127 -3.25 2.58 -13.41
N ILE A 128 -2.74 3.76 -13.70
CA ILE A 128 -3.54 4.99 -13.72
C ILE A 128 -3.30 5.72 -15.04
N PRO A 129 -4.37 6.03 -15.79
CA PRO A 129 -4.24 6.80 -17.04
C PRO A 129 -3.90 8.26 -16.74
N LEU A 130 -3.13 8.88 -17.61
CA LEU A 130 -2.89 10.33 -17.59
C LEU A 130 -4.15 11.07 -18.08
N GLY A 131 -4.50 12.18 -17.42
CA GLY A 131 -5.64 13.01 -17.82
C GLY A 131 -6.92 12.80 -17.02
N GLY A 132 -6.84 12.20 -15.83
CA GLY A 132 -7.95 12.18 -14.85
C GLY A 132 -9.13 11.27 -15.21
N GLY A 133 -8.89 10.17 -15.90
CA GLY A 133 -9.89 9.15 -16.23
C GLY A 133 -9.69 7.83 -15.47
N GLY A 134 -9.44 7.88 -14.15
CA GLY A 134 -9.32 6.68 -13.35
C GLY A 134 -10.68 6.11 -12.96
N GLU A 135 -11.23 5.19 -13.75
CA GLU A 135 -12.14 4.19 -13.18
C GLU A 135 -11.29 3.27 -12.31
N THR A 136 -11.55 3.30 -11.01
CA THR A 136 -11.13 2.25 -10.09
C THR A 136 -11.80 0.96 -10.53
N GLY A 137 -11.06 0.12 -11.24
CA GLY A 137 -11.49 -1.24 -11.51
C GLY A 137 -11.57 -2.01 -10.20
N ASP A 138 -12.75 -2.56 -9.94
CA ASP A 138 -13.02 -3.52 -8.87
C ASP A 138 -12.12 -4.77 -8.99
#